data_a73d879631dfedc1b444bd3704a39bce
#
_entry.id   a73d879631dfedc1b444bd3704a39bce
#
_cell.length_a   1.000
_cell.length_b   1.000
_cell.length_c   1.000
_cell.angle_alpha   90.00
_cell.angle_beta   90.00
_cell.angle_gamma   90.00
#
_symmetry.space_group_name_H-M   'P 1'
#
loop_
_entity.id
_entity.type
_entity.pdbx_description
1 polymer ?
#
loop_
_entity_poly.entity_id
_entity_poly.type
_entity_poly.pdbx_seq_one_letter_code
_entity_poly.pdbx_strand_id
1 'polypeptide(L)'
;MESVKNIFRLLTTNFLGQSPAWYKMTIVAFLILNPLLYYFVDPFVAGWVVLIQFIFTLACALKCYPLQPGGLIALEALVIGLTNPETIYNEILVNVPTLLLLIFMVSAIYFIKDVLFIAMTKLFLVFRKKYVLSLVFCFICASLSAFLDALTLVAIAIAVCFNFYAIYHRVESHSGNEKEMEEFKGFLRNLIVHGTVGTIIGGTMTIVGEPNNMMIGSKMGWSFLGFIVHCAPISVPAAIAGFLVCFSLEYFKLPGFRYQMSERARELILKDYTKKIQEMTDQNFYVYVVQVIVFVLLVFALAFHVAEVGLIGIGLIIIVTAFTGLTKEHDLGVAFTNAMPFAMLIVVFFAILGVVHEQHLVAPLAGWVFTFSGKAQLIALYFTNGTLSFTSDNVFIATIFINEVETAYTSGIISQVISNINLESAYANGNVPQAIAQYISSIPDVRITPDNVIITQFINDVDTACKNGTLNDLTARYVGKTVISGEEFEKLAVVVNMGTNIPAMATPNGHAALLFLLTSALAPLLKLSYFQMFKLTLPYTIAMTITGALAIYFFL
;
A
#
# COMPACT_ATOMS: atom_id res chain seq x y z
N MET A 1 0.14 14.36 -48.12
CA MET A 1 -1.05 14.63 -47.25
C MET A 1 -1.71 13.37 -46.72
N GLU A 2 -1.89 12.33 -47.51
CA GLU A 2 -2.46 11.04 -47.08
C GLU A 2 -1.61 10.32 -46.03
N SER A 3 -0.28 10.31 -46.20
CA SER A 3 0.66 9.74 -45.24
C SER A 3 0.60 10.42 -43.85
N VAL A 4 0.45 11.74 -43.79
CA VAL A 4 0.32 12.51 -42.55
C VAL A 4 -1.01 12.24 -41.86
N LYS A 5 -2.11 12.13 -42.62
CA LYS A 5 -3.42 11.72 -42.08
C LYS A 5 -3.39 10.31 -41.53
N ASN A 6 -2.69 9.38 -42.15
CA ASN A 6 -2.52 8.02 -41.65
C ASN A 6 -1.68 8.00 -40.37
N ILE A 7 -0.59 8.76 -40.27
CA ILE A 7 0.24 8.87 -39.05
C ILE A 7 -0.60 9.45 -37.91
N PHE A 8 -1.36 10.53 -38.14
CA PHE A 8 -2.22 11.12 -37.11
C PHE A 8 -3.32 10.18 -36.65
N ARG A 9 -3.93 9.43 -37.56
CA ARG A 9 -4.90 8.38 -37.24
C ARG A 9 -4.27 7.26 -36.41
N LEU A 10 -3.05 6.83 -36.73
CA LEU A 10 -2.32 5.82 -35.97
C LEU A 10 -1.94 6.33 -34.58
N LEU A 11 -1.50 7.58 -34.44
CA LEU A 11 -1.22 8.21 -33.17
C LEU A 11 -2.46 8.21 -32.26
N THR A 12 -3.61 8.69 -32.77
CA THR A 12 -4.85 8.73 -31.98
C THR A 12 -5.37 7.33 -31.63
N THR A 13 -5.18 6.35 -32.52
CA THR A 13 -5.62 4.96 -32.26
C THR A 13 -4.73 4.29 -31.23
N ASN A 14 -3.41 4.48 -31.32
CA ASN A 14 -2.43 3.81 -30.45
C ASN A 14 -2.24 4.52 -29.10
N PHE A 15 -2.57 5.82 -29.00
CA PHE A 15 -2.49 6.54 -27.73
C PHE A 15 -3.28 5.84 -26.66
N LEU A 16 -2.65 5.47 -25.55
CA LEU A 16 -3.21 4.67 -24.43
C LEU A 16 -3.94 3.38 -24.86
N GLY A 17 -3.49 2.77 -25.97
CA GLY A 17 -3.90 1.44 -26.41
C GLY A 17 -5.42 1.27 -26.61
N GLN A 18 -6.01 0.24 -26.00
CA GLN A 18 -7.44 -0.10 -26.12
C GLN A 18 -8.37 0.69 -25.18
N SER A 19 -7.87 1.74 -24.52
CA SER A 19 -8.67 2.56 -23.60
C SER A 19 -9.85 3.23 -24.32
N PRO A 20 -10.99 3.47 -23.64
CA PRO A 20 -12.14 4.16 -24.21
C PRO A 20 -11.79 5.56 -24.75
N ALA A 21 -12.42 5.98 -25.83
CA ALA A 21 -12.15 7.28 -26.48
C ALA A 21 -12.33 8.46 -25.51
N TRP A 22 -13.37 8.44 -24.69
CA TRP A 22 -13.61 9.48 -23.68
C TRP A 22 -12.43 9.62 -22.70
N TYR A 23 -11.84 8.48 -22.26
CA TYR A 23 -10.70 8.47 -21.34
C TYR A 23 -9.45 9.08 -21.99
N LYS A 24 -9.16 8.67 -23.24
CA LYS A 24 -8.06 9.24 -24.02
C LYS A 24 -8.17 10.76 -24.16
N MET A 25 -9.39 11.24 -24.50
CA MET A 25 -9.67 12.68 -24.59
C MET A 25 -9.51 13.40 -23.24
N THR A 26 -9.93 12.78 -22.14
CA THR A 26 -9.77 13.33 -20.80
C THR A 26 -8.28 13.50 -20.47
N ILE A 27 -7.43 12.49 -20.74
CA ILE A 27 -5.99 12.62 -20.48
C ILE A 27 -5.36 13.72 -21.34
N VAL A 28 -5.72 13.82 -22.64
CA VAL A 28 -5.25 14.92 -23.48
C VAL A 28 -5.71 16.28 -22.95
N ALA A 29 -6.96 16.38 -22.50
CA ALA A 29 -7.48 17.61 -21.89
C ALA A 29 -6.70 17.99 -20.61
N PHE A 30 -6.31 17.00 -19.80
CA PHE A 30 -5.47 17.21 -18.62
C PHE A 30 -4.11 17.79 -19.00
N LEU A 31 -3.43 17.19 -19.98
CA LEU A 31 -2.12 17.65 -20.46
C LEU A 31 -2.17 19.06 -21.11
N ILE A 32 -3.33 19.53 -21.56
CA ILE A 32 -3.51 20.92 -22.02
C ILE A 32 -3.82 21.85 -20.86
N LEU A 33 -4.59 21.38 -19.88
CA LEU A 33 -5.05 22.18 -18.76
C LEU A 33 -3.91 22.56 -17.78
N ASN A 34 -2.99 21.62 -17.51
CA ASN A 34 -1.95 21.82 -16.51
C ASN A 34 -1.01 23.00 -16.83
N PRO A 35 -0.44 23.13 -18.04
CA PRO A 35 0.35 24.31 -18.38
C PRO A 35 -0.44 25.61 -18.31
N LEU A 36 -1.72 25.60 -18.70
CA LEU A 36 -2.57 26.78 -18.63
C LEU A 36 -2.77 27.24 -17.19
N LEU A 37 -3.02 26.29 -16.26
CA LEU A 37 -3.16 26.61 -14.85
C LEU A 37 -1.85 27.11 -14.24
N TYR A 38 -0.72 26.46 -14.59
CA TYR A 38 0.59 26.83 -14.08
C TYR A 38 0.99 28.26 -14.48
N TYR A 39 0.84 28.62 -15.77
CA TYR A 39 1.29 29.93 -16.28
C TYR A 39 0.28 31.07 -16.11
N PHE A 40 -1.03 30.79 -16.07
CA PHE A 40 -2.07 31.83 -16.09
C PHE A 40 -2.87 31.92 -14.78
N VAL A 41 -2.76 30.97 -13.88
CA VAL A 41 -3.50 30.98 -12.60
C VAL A 41 -2.53 30.98 -11.43
N ASP A 42 -2.07 29.81 -10.99
CA ASP A 42 -1.19 29.68 -9.82
C ASP A 42 -0.59 28.27 -9.77
N PRO A 43 0.73 28.11 -9.48
CA PRO A 43 1.37 26.80 -9.35
C PRO A 43 0.74 25.89 -8.29
N PHE A 44 0.28 26.43 -7.15
CA PHE A 44 -0.39 25.66 -6.10
C PHE A 44 -1.71 25.06 -6.61
N VAL A 45 -2.52 25.84 -7.34
CA VAL A 45 -3.76 25.35 -7.96
C VAL A 45 -3.46 24.27 -9.03
N ALA A 46 -2.45 24.51 -9.86
CA ALA A 46 -2.01 23.53 -10.87
C ALA A 46 -1.54 22.23 -10.21
N GLY A 47 -0.80 22.30 -9.11
CA GLY A 47 -0.37 21.15 -8.32
C GLY A 47 -1.53 20.31 -7.79
N TRP A 48 -2.55 20.96 -7.20
CA TRP A 48 -3.78 20.26 -6.77
C TRP A 48 -4.52 19.58 -7.92
N VAL A 49 -4.60 20.24 -9.07
CA VAL A 49 -5.25 19.68 -10.25
C VAL A 49 -4.46 18.46 -10.78
N VAL A 50 -3.13 18.54 -10.85
CA VAL A 50 -2.25 17.41 -11.21
C VAL A 50 -2.45 16.24 -10.25
N LEU A 51 -2.52 16.49 -8.94
CA LEU A 51 -2.79 15.48 -7.94
C LEU A 51 -4.15 14.79 -8.16
N ILE A 52 -5.21 15.57 -8.35
CA ILE A 52 -6.57 15.05 -8.61
C ILE A 52 -6.61 14.24 -9.91
N GLN A 53 -5.91 14.69 -10.95
CA GLN A 53 -5.79 13.97 -12.22
C GLN A 53 -5.06 12.64 -12.06
N PHE A 54 -4.00 12.59 -11.27
CA PHE A 54 -3.30 11.35 -10.96
C PHE A 54 -4.23 10.37 -10.21
N ILE A 55 -4.94 10.85 -9.18
CA ILE A 55 -5.97 10.07 -8.47
C ILE A 55 -7.04 9.56 -9.45
N PHE A 56 -7.47 10.38 -10.40
CA PHE A 56 -8.39 9.96 -11.46
C PHE A 56 -7.84 8.80 -12.30
N THR A 57 -6.53 8.81 -12.62
CA THR A 57 -5.92 7.68 -13.36
C THR A 57 -5.93 6.39 -12.55
N LEU A 58 -5.71 6.46 -11.23
CA LEU A 58 -5.83 5.32 -10.32
C LEU A 58 -7.29 4.82 -10.24
N ALA A 59 -8.24 5.74 -10.09
CA ALA A 59 -9.67 5.40 -10.06
C ALA A 59 -10.17 4.73 -11.37
N CYS A 60 -9.54 5.07 -12.49
CA CYS A 60 -9.84 4.52 -13.80
C CYS A 60 -8.93 3.34 -14.20
N ALA A 61 -8.23 2.70 -13.27
CA ALA A 61 -7.29 1.60 -13.55
C ALA A 61 -7.91 0.44 -14.35
N LEU A 62 -9.21 0.19 -14.21
CA LEU A 62 -9.97 -0.77 -15.05
C LEU A 62 -10.08 -0.38 -16.53
N LYS A 63 -9.85 0.88 -16.88
CA LYS A 63 -9.95 1.39 -18.26
C LYS A 63 -8.58 1.50 -18.92
N CYS A 64 -7.59 1.84 -18.14
CA CYS A 64 -6.18 1.92 -18.53
C CYS A 64 -5.30 1.72 -17.30
N TYR A 65 -4.26 0.90 -17.42
CA TYR A 65 -3.30 0.76 -16.32
C TYR A 65 -2.67 2.13 -16.01
N PRO A 66 -2.61 2.57 -14.74
CA PRO A 66 -2.31 3.96 -14.38
C PRO A 66 -0.89 4.43 -14.71
N LEU A 67 0.04 3.50 -14.94
CA LEU A 67 1.45 3.82 -15.23
C LEU A 67 1.61 4.78 -16.41
N GLN A 68 0.92 4.53 -17.52
CA GLN A 68 1.06 5.35 -18.72
C GLN A 68 0.37 6.72 -18.57
N PRO A 69 -0.93 6.82 -18.25
CA PRO A 69 -1.58 8.11 -18.12
C PRO A 69 -1.05 8.91 -16.93
N GLY A 70 -0.81 8.28 -15.78
CA GLY A 70 -0.20 8.92 -14.62
C GLY A 70 1.24 9.36 -14.86
N GLY A 71 2.02 8.54 -15.59
CA GLY A 71 3.38 8.87 -16.01
C GLY A 71 3.45 10.06 -16.93
N LEU A 72 2.52 10.21 -17.89
CA LEU A 72 2.43 11.38 -18.76
C LEU A 72 2.16 12.66 -17.95
N ILE A 73 1.24 12.61 -16.99
CA ILE A 73 0.95 13.74 -16.10
C ILE A 73 2.17 14.10 -15.23
N ALA A 74 2.88 13.10 -14.71
CA ALA A 74 4.09 13.31 -13.90
C ALA A 74 5.24 13.91 -14.74
N LEU A 75 5.45 13.42 -15.96
CA LEU A 75 6.45 13.97 -16.88
C LEU A 75 6.12 15.41 -17.28
N GLU A 76 4.86 15.70 -17.53
CA GLU A 76 4.42 17.05 -17.82
C GLU A 76 4.66 17.98 -16.63
N ALA A 77 4.30 17.56 -15.41
CA ALA A 77 4.52 18.33 -14.18
C ALA A 77 6.02 18.69 -14.00
N LEU A 78 6.92 17.76 -14.32
CA LEU A 78 8.35 18.01 -14.33
C LEU A 78 8.75 19.04 -15.41
N VAL A 79 8.24 18.90 -16.64
CA VAL A 79 8.58 19.77 -17.78
C VAL A 79 8.12 21.21 -17.55
N ILE A 80 6.93 21.41 -16.98
CA ILE A 80 6.40 22.75 -16.70
C ILE A 80 6.96 23.40 -15.43
N GLY A 81 7.70 22.66 -14.59
CA GLY A 81 8.37 23.20 -13.40
C GLY A 81 7.55 23.12 -12.12
N LEU A 82 6.48 22.30 -12.05
CA LEU A 82 5.75 22.02 -10.81
C LEU A 82 6.57 21.21 -9.80
N THR A 83 7.56 20.48 -10.28
CA THR A 83 8.58 19.80 -9.51
C THR A 83 9.90 19.82 -10.27
N ASN A 84 10.98 19.32 -9.67
CA ASN A 84 12.29 19.28 -10.31
C ASN A 84 12.92 17.87 -10.20
N PRO A 85 13.93 17.55 -11.03
CA PRO A 85 14.55 16.22 -11.02
C PRO A 85 15.21 15.85 -9.69
N GLU A 86 15.76 16.83 -8.97
CA GLU A 86 16.45 16.60 -7.70
C GLU A 86 15.46 16.19 -6.60
N THR A 87 14.32 16.87 -6.52
CA THR A 87 13.24 16.52 -5.58
C THR A 87 12.70 15.13 -5.86
N ILE A 88 12.41 14.80 -7.15
CA ILE A 88 11.97 13.46 -7.54
C ILE A 88 13.01 12.39 -7.15
N TYR A 89 14.28 12.65 -7.42
CA TYR A 89 15.36 11.73 -7.10
C TYR A 89 15.48 11.50 -5.58
N ASN A 90 15.36 12.56 -4.79
CA ASN A 90 15.39 12.48 -3.33
C ASN A 90 14.18 11.69 -2.78
N GLU A 91 12.97 11.89 -3.33
CA GLU A 91 11.80 11.09 -2.97
C GLU A 91 12.03 9.59 -3.26
N ILE A 92 12.66 9.25 -4.39
CA ILE A 92 13.00 7.87 -4.71
C ILE A 92 14.04 7.32 -3.72
N LEU A 93 15.10 8.08 -3.42
CA LEU A 93 16.18 7.63 -2.52
C LEU A 93 15.65 7.32 -1.12
N VAL A 94 14.82 8.19 -0.56
CA VAL A 94 14.21 7.97 0.76
C VAL A 94 13.35 6.70 0.79
N ASN A 95 12.73 6.36 -0.35
CA ASN A 95 11.80 5.23 -0.48
C ASN A 95 12.42 3.98 -1.14
N VAL A 96 13.75 3.92 -1.31
CA VAL A 96 14.45 2.72 -1.82
C VAL A 96 14.10 1.45 -1.04
N PRO A 97 14.03 1.43 0.31
CA PRO A 97 13.63 0.22 1.05
C PRO A 97 12.27 -0.33 0.61
N THR A 98 11.29 0.54 0.37
CA THR A 98 9.95 0.16 -0.14
C THR A 98 10.04 -0.43 -1.55
N LEU A 99 10.84 0.15 -2.44
CA LEU A 99 11.04 -0.40 -3.80
C LEU A 99 11.72 -1.77 -3.76
N LEU A 100 12.74 -1.94 -2.92
CA LEU A 100 13.42 -3.24 -2.76
C LEU A 100 12.46 -4.30 -2.19
N LEU A 101 11.60 -3.93 -1.23
CA LEU A 101 10.56 -4.81 -0.73
C LEU A 101 9.64 -5.25 -1.87
N LEU A 102 9.07 -4.30 -2.63
CA LEU A 102 8.13 -4.59 -3.70
C LEU A 102 8.75 -5.48 -4.80
N ILE A 103 9.99 -5.21 -5.18
CA ILE A 103 10.66 -5.96 -6.24
C ILE A 103 11.06 -7.35 -5.76
N PHE A 104 11.75 -7.46 -4.63
CA PHE A 104 12.39 -8.71 -4.23
C PHE A 104 11.52 -9.57 -3.33
N MET A 105 10.78 -8.99 -2.38
CA MET A 105 9.92 -9.80 -1.52
C MET A 105 8.74 -10.39 -2.27
N VAL A 106 8.05 -9.60 -3.10
CA VAL A 106 6.95 -10.11 -3.93
C VAL A 106 7.45 -11.19 -4.89
N SER A 107 8.64 -11.01 -5.48
CA SER A 107 9.26 -12.04 -6.33
C SER A 107 9.68 -13.29 -5.54
N ALA A 108 10.16 -13.15 -4.29
CA ALA A 108 10.50 -14.29 -3.44
C ALA A 108 9.28 -15.18 -3.15
N ILE A 109 8.14 -14.54 -2.88
CA ILE A 109 6.89 -15.25 -2.57
C ILE A 109 6.38 -16.04 -3.78
N TYR A 110 6.65 -15.57 -5.02
CA TYR A 110 6.32 -16.33 -6.23
C TYR A 110 6.89 -17.76 -6.19
N PHE A 111 8.08 -17.96 -5.63
CA PHE A 111 8.73 -19.27 -5.57
C PHE A 111 8.20 -20.18 -4.47
N ILE A 112 7.40 -19.68 -3.52
CA ILE A 112 6.77 -20.49 -2.45
C ILE A 112 5.25 -20.62 -2.64
N LYS A 113 4.69 -20.10 -3.74
CA LYS A 113 3.25 -20.06 -4.01
C LYS A 113 2.57 -21.43 -4.03
N ASP A 114 3.29 -22.50 -4.47
CA ASP A 114 2.68 -23.82 -4.66
C ASP A 114 2.31 -24.46 -3.33
N VAL A 115 3.14 -24.31 -2.31
CA VAL A 115 2.82 -24.76 -0.94
C VAL A 115 1.60 -24.01 -0.40
N LEU A 116 1.53 -22.68 -0.62
CA LEU A 116 0.38 -21.87 -0.18
C LEU A 116 -0.90 -22.27 -0.91
N PHE A 117 -0.80 -22.57 -2.22
CA PHE A 117 -1.92 -23.07 -3.01
C PHE A 117 -2.49 -24.39 -2.47
N ILE A 118 -1.62 -25.37 -2.17
CA ILE A 118 -2.02 -26.65 -1.59
C ILE A 118 -2.66 -26.46 -0.21
N ALA A 119 -2.05 -25.65 0.65
CA ALA A 119 -2.58 -25.36 1.98
C ALA A 119 -3.98 -24.75 1.92
N MET A 120 -4.18 -23.74 1.06
CA MET A 120 -5.49 -23.13 0.86
C MET A 120 -6.51 -24.11 0.29
N THR A 121 -6.15 -24.93 -0.70
CA THR A 121 -7.06 -25.94 -1.27
C THR A 121 -7.49 -26.97 -0.21
N LYS A 122 -6.55 -27.46 0.61
CA LYS A 122 -6.86 -28.38 1.70
C LYS A 122 -7.83 -27.76 2.71
N LEU A 123 -7.66 -26.49 3.04
CA LEU A 123 -8.55 -25.76 3.92
C LEU A 123 -10.02 -25.83 3.44
N PHE A 124 -10.25 -25.58 2.14
CA PHE A 124 -11.60 -25.65 1.55
C PHE A 124 -12.26 -27.01 1.69
N LEU A 125 -11.48 -28.06 1.65
CA LEU A 125 -12.00 -29.43 1.73
C LEU A 125 -12.30 -29.88 3.16
N VAL A 126 -11.58 -29.32 4.16
CA VAL A 126 -11.75 -29.69 5.58
C VAL A 126 -13.05 -29.12 6.16
N PHE A 127 -13.32 -27.84 5.93
CA PHE A 127 -14.47 -27.15 6.56
C PHE A 127 -15.73 -27.25 5.70
N ARG A 128 -16.80 -27.87 6.24
CA ARG A 128 -18.08 -28.06 5.53
C ARG A 128 -19.04 -26.89 5.70
N LYS A 129 -19.08 -26.29 6.91
CA LYS A 129 -19.99 -25.17 7.22
C LYS A 129 -19.42 -23.90 6.63
N LYS A 130 -20.17 -23.21 5.76
CA LYS A 130 -19.70 -22.02 5.04
C LYS A 130 -19.17 -20.92 5.96
N TYR A 131 -19.90 -20.58 7.04
CA TYR A 131 -19.47 -19.54 7.97
C TYR A 131 -18.15 -19.86 8.68
N VAL A 132 -17.89 -21.16 8.96
CA VAL A 132 -16.60 -21.61 9.52
C VAL A 132 -15.51 -21.50 8.47
N LEU A 133 -15.79 -21.98 7.26
CA LEU A 133 -14.85 -21.90 6.13
C LEU A 133 -14.45 -20.46 5.84
N SER A 134 -15.44 -19.55 5.73
CA SER A 134 -15.18 -18.13 5.44
C SER A 134 -14.37 -17.47 6.56
N LEU A 135 -14.72 -17.74 7.83
CA LEU A 135 -13.99 -17.20 8.98
C LEU A 135 -12.55 -17.72 9.04
N VAL A 136 -12.37 -19.03 8.90
CA VAL A 136 -11.02 -19.65 8.93
C VAL A 136 -10.19 -19.19 7.72
N PHE A 137 -10.81 -19.07 6.54
CA PHE A 137 -10.13 -18.55 5.35
C PHE A 137 -9.70 -17.09 5.53
N CYS A 138 -10.59 -16.24 6.02
CA CYS A 138 -10.28 -14.86 6.36
C CYS A 138 -9.15 -14.76 7.39
N PHE A 139 -9.21 -15.58 8.46
CA PHE A 139 -8.19 -15.62 9.51
C PHE A 139 -6.83 -16.10 8.99
N ILE A 140 -6.79 -17.14 8.15
CA ILE A 140 -5.54 -17.62 7.57
C ILE A 140 -4.96 -16.59 6.59
N CYS A 141 -5.79 -15.96 5.76
CA CYS A 141 -5.34 -14.86 4.91
C CYS A 141 -4.77 -13.72 5.75
N ALA A 142 -5.40 -13.36 6.88
CA ALA A 142 -4.87 -12.36 7.80
C ALA A 142 -3.53 -12.79 8.43
N SER A 143 -3.46 -14.02 8.92
CA SER A 143 -2.23 -14.53 9.55
C SER A 143 -1.06 -14.61 8.57
N LEU A 144 -1.31 -15.02 7.34
CA LEU A 144 -0.29 -15.06 6.29
C LEU A 144 0.11 -13.65 5.83
N SER A 145 -0.85 -12.72 5.73
CA SER A 145 -0.57 -11.33 5.32
C SER A 145 0.26 -10.55 6.34
N ALA A 146 0.33 -11.03 7.56
CA ALA A 146 1.26 -10.49 8.55
C ALA A 146 2.75 -10.73 8.20
N PHE A 147 3.04 -11.71 7.33
CA PHE A 147 4.40 -12.06 6.90
C PHE A 147 4.60 -11.94 5.39
N LEU A 148 3.51 -11.89 4.64
CA LEU A 148 3.50 -11.85 3.19
C LEU A 148 2.72 -10.62 2.74
N ASP A 149 3.19 -9.99 1.67
CA ASP A 149 2.46 -8.88 1.05
C ASP A 149 1.02 -9.27 0.65
N ALA A 150 0.08 -8.38 0.91
CA ALA A 150 -1.35 -8.60 0.67
C ALA A 150 -1.67 -8.89 -0.81
N LEU A 151 -0.99 -8.25 -1.75
CA LEU A 151 -1.20 -8.46 -3.19
C LEU A 151 -0.90 -9.91 -3.59
N THR A 152 0.20 -10.45 -3.10
CA THR A 152 0.60 -11.83 -3.39
C THR A 152 -0.38 -12.84 -2.83
N LEU A 153 -0.86 -12.65 -1.61
CA LEU A 153 -1.86 -13.54 -1.03
C LEU A 153 -3.19 -13.48 -1.78
N VAL A 154 -3.61 -12.30 -2.19
CA VAL A 154 -4.81 -12.15 -3.04
C VAL A 154 -4.60 -12.84 -4.39
N ALA A 155 -3.40 -12.75 -4.99
CA ALA A 155 -3.07 -13.48 -6.23
C ALA A 155 -3.23 -15.00 -6.06
N ILE A 156 -2.75 -15.55 -4.94
CA ILE A 156 -2.89 -16.97 -4.62
C ILE A 156 -4.36 -17.34 -4.40
N ALA A 157 -5.09 -16.54 -3.64
CA ALA A 157 -6.52 -16.74 -3.41
C ALA A 157 -7.34 -16.68 -4.72
N ILE A 158 -7.00 -15.75 -5.62
CA ILE A 158 -7.58 -15.66 -6.97
C ILE A 158 -7.27 -16.96 -7.75
N ALA A 159 -6.02 -17.42 -7.75
CA ALA A 159 -5.63 -18.63 -8.47
C ALA A 159 -6.37 -19.88 -7.95
N VAL A 160 -6.54 -20.01 -6.63
CA VAL A 160 -7.32 -21.09 -6.01
C VAL A 160 -8.79 -21.02 -6.42
N CYS A 161 -9.43 -19.85 -6.31
CA CYS A 161 -10.83 -19.68 -6.70
C CYS A 161 -11.04 -19.86 -8.20
N PHE A 162 -10.10 -19.40 -9.03
CA PHE A 162 -10.13 -19.59 -10.47
C PHE A 162 -10.04 -21.07 -10.84
N ASN A 163 -9.14 -21.84 -10.19
CA ASN A 163 -9.04 -23.28 -10.41
C ASN A 163 -10.33 -24.01 -10.01
N PHE A 164 -10.95 -23.66 -8.88
CA PHE A 164 -12.24 -24.23 -8.48
C PHE A 164 -13.35 -23.89 -9.47
N TYR A 165 -13.41 -22.64 -9.93
CA TYR A 165 -14.33 -22.26 -10.99
C TYR A 165 -14.12 -23.06 -12.26
N ALA A 166 -12.87 -23.23 -12.71
CA ALA A 166 -12.54 -23.97 -13.92
C ALA A 166 -12.91 -25.46 -13.82
N ILE A 167 -12.64 -26.11 -12.66
CA ILE A 167 -13.00 -27.51 -12.42
C ILE A 167 -14.54 -27.68 -12.51
N TYR A 168 -15.28 -26.82 -11.80
CA TYR A 168 -16.74 -26.93 -11.75
C TYR A 168 -17.37 -26.59 -13.11
N HIS A 169 -16.91 -25.51 -13.76
CA HIS A 169 -17.41 -25.07 -15.07
C HIS A 169 -17.19 -26.13 -16.16
N ARG A 170 -16.07 -26.83 -16.16
CA ARG A 170 -15.77 -27.89 -17.14
C ARG A 170 -16.80 -29.03 -17.09
N VAL A 171 -17.30 -29.36 -15.91
CA VAL A 171 -18.29 -30.44 -15.73
C VAL A 171 -19.71 -29.94 -15.95
N GLU A 172 -20.06 -28.79 -15.40
CA GLU A 172 -21.44 -28.26 -15.44
C GLU A 172 -21.82 -27.59 -16.77
N SER A 173 -20.86 -27.16 -17.58
CA SER A 173 -21.17 -26.63 -18.93
C SER A 173 -21.90 -27.63 -19.82
N HIS A 174 -21.84 -28.93 -19.49
CA HIS A 174 -22.54 -29.99 -20.20
C HIS A 174 -23.87 -30.40 -19.55
N SER A 175 -24.12 -30.00 -18.29
CA SER A 175 -25.36 -30.39 -17.56
C SER A 175 -26.48 -29.34 -17.62
N GLY A 176 -26.18 -28.10 -18.03
CA GLY A 176 -27.16 -27.03 -18.23
C GLY A 176 -27.80 -26.46 -16.96
N ASN A 177 -27.26 -26.73 -15.76
CA ASN A 177 -27.81 -26.23 -14.50
C ASN A 177 -27.28 -24.82 -14.17
N GLU A 178 -27.82 -23.79 -14.85
CA GLU A 178 -27.40 -22.40 -14.67
C GLU A 178 -27.57 -21.90 -13.22
N LYS A 179 -28.57 -22.37 -12.50
CA LYS A 179 -28.85 -21.94 -11.13
C LYS A 179 -27.76 -22.38 -10.16
N GLU A 180 -27.31 -23.62 -10.22
CA GLU A 180 -26.22 -24.12 -9.39
C GLU A 180 -24.90 -23.42 -9.73
N MET A 181 -24.66 -23.11 -11.00
CA MET A 181 -23.50 -22.36 -11.44
C MET A 181 -23.50 -20.93 -10.83
N GLU A 182 -24.64 -20.24 -10.82
CA GLU A 182 -24.74 -18.90 -10.20
C GLU A 182 -24.59 -18.96 -8.67
N GLU A 183 -25.10 -19.98 -8.01
CA GLU A 183 -24.85 -20.19 -6.58
C GLU A 183 -23.37 -20.43 -6.27
N PHE A 184 -22.70 -21.23 -7.09
CA PHE A 184 -21.27 -21.49 -6.93
C PHE A 184 -20.41 -20.24 -7.20
N LYS A 185 -20.73 -19.45 -8.24
CA LYS A 185 -20.08 -18.15 -8.48
C LYS A 185 -20.26 -17.20 -7.29
N GLY A 186 -21.49 -17.12 -6.76
CA GLY A 186 -21.80 -16.31 -5.59
C GLY A 186 -21.03 -16.75 -4.34
N PHE A 187 -20.88 -18.07 -4.13
CA PHE A 187 -20.07 -18.64 -3.07
C PHE A 187 -18.59 -18.25 -3.22
N LEU A 188 -17.98 -18.46 -4.39
CA LEU A 188 -16.59 -18.08 -4.64
C LEU A 188 -16.34 -16.58 -4.50
N ARG A 189 -17.29 -15.76 -4.98
CA ARG A 189 -17.24 -14.30 -4.83
C ARG A 189 -17.16 -13.88 -3.37
N ASN A 190 -18.03 -14.42 -2.51
CA ASN A 190 -18.02 -14.09 -1.10
C ASN A 190 -16.72 -14.52 -0.44
N LEU A 191 -16.28 -15.72 -0.75
CA LEU A 191 -15.09 -16.30 -0.16
C LEU A 191 -13.82 -15.50 -0.51
N ILE A 192 -13.66 -15.12 -1.79
CA ILE A 192 -12.51 -14.32 -2.20
C ILE A 192 -12.52 -12.91 -1.58
N VAL A 193 -13.71 -12.30 -1.42
CA VAL A 193 -13.83 -11.02 -0.72
C VAL A 193 -13.47 -11.17 0.75
N HIS A 194 -13.92 -12.21 1.46
CA HIS A 194 -13.51 -12.47 2.84
C HIS A 194 -12.01 -12.70 2.97
N GLY A 195 -11.41 -13.45 2.03
CA GLY A 195 -9.97 -13.66 1.97
C GLY A 195 -9.20 -12.35 1.76
N THR A 196 -9.65 -11.52 0.80
CA THR A 196 -9.02 -10.22 0.53
C THR A 196 -9.17 -9.26 1.71
N VAL A 197 -10.33 -9.21 2.38
CA VAL A 197 -10.47 -8.44 3.63
C VAL A 197 -9.55 -9.00 4.72
N GLY A 198 -9.41 -10.32 4.80
CA GLY A 198 -8.45 -10.97 5.70
C GLY A 198 -7.02 -10.50 5.44
N THR A 199 -6.58 -10.42 4.18
CA THR A 199 -5.23 -9.92 3.86
C THR A 199 -5.05 -8.47 4.31
N ILE A 200 -6.05 -7.62 4.17
CA ILE A 200 -6.01 -6.23 4.65
C ILE A 200 -5.91 -6.17 6.17
N ILE A 201 -6.72 -6.98 6.87
CA ILE A 201 -6.67 -7.06 8.35
C ILE A 201 -5.27 -7.43 8.83
N GLY A 202 -4.68 -8.47 8.27
CA GLY A 202 -3.32 -8.92 8.65
C GLY A 202 -2.23 -7.96 8.20
N GLY A 203 -2.37 -7.45 6.98
CA GLY A 203 -1.44 -6.48 6.39
C GLY A 203 -1.30 -5.21 7.21
N THR A 204 -2.40 -4.72 7.78
CA THR A 204 -2.41 -3.52 8.64
C THR A 204 -1.59 -3.69 9.93
N MET A 205 -1.35 -4.92 10.37
CA MET A 205 -0.73 -5.22 11.67
C MET A 205 0.80 -5.24 11.64
N THR A 206 1.43 -5.38 10.48
CA THR A 206 2.87 -5.58 10.37
C THR A 206 3.52 -4.68 9.33
N ILE A 207 4.81 -4.44 9.49
CA ILE A 207 5.58 -3.58 8.59
C ILE A 207 5.65 -4.12 7.15
N VAL A 208 5.53 -5.44 6.96
CA VAL A 208 5.67 -6.13 5.65
C VAL A 208 4.34 -6.26 4.93
N GLY A 209 3.23 -6.26 5.67
CA GLY A 209 1.92 -6.58 5.13
C GLY A 209 1.42 -5.61 4.07
N GLU A 210 1.83 -4.33 4.16
CA GLU A 210 1.46 -3.27 3.22
C GLU A 210 2.66 -2.33 2.96
N PRO A 211 2.83 -1.80 1.73
CA PRO A 211 3.95 -0.90 1.40
C PRO A 211 3.97 0.40 2.22
N ASN A 212 2.81 0.96 2.55
CA ASN A 212 2.71 2.16 3.39
C ASN A 212 3.20 1.93 4.81
N ASN A 213 3.01 0.73 5.36
CA ASN A 213 3.53 0.36 6.67
C ASN A 213 5.06 0.42 6.70
N MET A 214 5.70 -0.06 5.61
CA MET A 214 7.15 0.00 5.47
C MET A 214 7.65 1.44 5.47
N MET A 215 6.97 2.34 4.74
CA MET A 215 7.36 3.75 4.68
C MET A 215 7.25 4.41 6.06
N ILE A 216 6.15 4.17 6.77
CA ILE A 216 5.95 4.68 8.14
C ILE A 216 6.98 4.07 9.09
N GLY A 217 7.14 2.74 9.07
CA GLY A 217 8.06 2.02 9.93
C GLY A 217 9.52 2.43 9.73
N SER A 218 9.94 2.67 8.48
CA SER A 218 11.28 3.17 8.14
C SER A 218 11.52 4.57 8.71
N LYS A 219 10.57 5.49 8.55
CA LYS A 219 10.67 6.85 9.11
C LYS A 219 10.69 6.86 10.64
N MET A 220 9.98 5.94 11.26
CA MET A 220 9.94 5.80 12.72
C MET A 220 11.09 4.95 13.28
N GLY A 221 11.90 4.32 12.42
CA GLY A 221 12.94 3.38 12.84
C GLY A 221 12.40 2.13 13.57
N TRP A 222 11.15 1.74 13.29
CA TRP A 222 10.54 0.59 13.95
C TRP A 222 11.01 -0.73 13.33
N SER A 223 11.43 -1.65 14.18
CA SER A 223 11.64 -3.05 13.80
C SER A 223 10.30 -3.74 13.48
N PHE A 224 10.35 -4.93 12.89
CA PHE A 224 9.14 -5.73 12.61
C PHE A 224 8.26 -5.92 13.87
N LEU A 225 8.87 -6.33 14.99
CA LEU A 225 8.15 -6.49 16.26
C LEU A 225 7.75 -5.15 16.88
N GLY A 226 8.60 -4.14 16.76
CA GLY A 226 8.29 -2.78 17.21
C GLY A 226 7.04 -2.24 16.53
N PHE A 227 6.92 -2.40 15.22
CA PHE A 227 5.72 -1.99 14.47
C PHE A 227 4.45 -2.68 14.99
N ILE A 228 4.51 -3.99 15.21
CA ILE A 228 3.38 -4.75 15.77
C ILE A 228 2.96 -4.18 17.12
N VAL A 229 3.91 -3.95 18.03
CA VAL A 229 3.63 -3.45 19.38
C VAL A 229 2.98 -2.08 19.36
N HIS A 230 3.48 -1.15 18.53
CA HIS A 230 2.90 0.21 18.42
C HIS A 230 1.50 0.21 17.78
N CYS A 231 1.28 -0.66 16.78
CA CYS A 231 0.01 -0.72 16.06
C CYS A 231 -1.05 -1.60 16.75
N ALA A 232 -0.65 -2.59 17.58
CA ALA A 232 -1.56 -3.57 18.19
C ALA A 232 -2.72 -2.96 18.99
N PRO A 233 -2.56 -1.87 19.77
CA PRO A 233 -3.67 -1.28 20.51
C PRO A 233 -4.89 -0.91 19.66
N ILE A 234 -4.68 -0.63 18.37
CA ILE A 234 -5.74 -0.26 17.44
C ILE A 234 -6.04 -1.39 16.47
N SER A 235 -5.01 -2.00 15.89
CA SER A 235 -5.18 -3.02 14.85
C SER A 235 -5.83 -4.30 15.39
N VAL A 236 -5.53 -4.72 16.62
CA VAL A 236 -6.12 -5.93 17.21
C VAL A 236 -7.64 -5.78 17.46
N PRO A 237 -8.13 -4.73 18.12
CA PRO A 237 -9.58 -4.51 18.24
C PRO A 237 -10.28 -4.41 16.88
N ALA A 238 -9.69 -3.70 15.91
CA ALA A 238 -10.23 -3.60 14.56
C ALA A 238 -10.28 -4.95 13.85
N ALA A 239 -9.25 -5.78 13.99
CA ALA A 239 -9.22 -7.15 13.46
C ALA A 239 -10.32 -8.03 14.06
N ILE A 240 -10.50 -7.97 15.37
CA ILE A 240 -11.59 -8.70 16.06
C ILE A 240 -12.94 -8.27 15.49
N ALA A 241 -13.17 -6.96 15.32
CA ALA A 241 -14.40 -6.45 14.71
C ALA A 241 -14.57 -6.98 13.27
N GLY A 242 -13.51 -7.01 12.47
CA GLY A 242 -13.53 -7.57 11.12
C GLY A 242 -13.89 -9.06 11.09
N PHE A 243 -13.31 -9.87 11.97
CA PHE A 243 -13.66 -11.30 12.07
C PHE A 243 -15.09 -11.52 12.54
N LEU A 244 -15.59 -10.70 13.47
CA LEU A 244 -16.99 -10.75 13.93
C LEU A 244 -17.95 -10.37 12.79
N VAL A 245 -17.60 -9.41 11.96
CA VAL A 245 -18.37 -9.05 10.75
C VAL A 245 -18.37 -10.23 9.78
N CYS A 246 -17.22 -10.84 9.48
CA CYS A 246 -17.13 -12.03 8.61
C CYS A 246 -18.08 -13.13 9.08
N PHE A 247 -17.98 -13.48 10.37
CA PHE A 247 -18.86 -14.47 10.98
C PHE A 247 -20.34 -14.08 10.86
N SER A 248 -20.69 -12.84 11.20
CA SER A 248 -22.07 -12.36 11.21
C SER A 248 -22.72 -12.36 9.83
N LEU A 249 -21.99 -11.89 8.81
CA LEU A 249 -22.47 -11.85 7.41
C LEU A 249 -22.87 -13.23 6.92
N GLU A 250 -22.06 -14.24 7.22
CA GLU A 250 -22.26 -15.61 6.78
C GLU A 250 -23.23 -16.40 7.66
N TYR A 251 -23.18 -16.23 8.99
CA TYR A 251 -24.04 -16.94 9.93
C TYR A 251 -25.51 -16.50 9.78
N PHE A 252 -25.74 -15.19 9.71
CA PHE A 252 -27.09 -14.63 9.52
C PHE A 252 -27.53 -14.62 8.06
N LYS A 253 -26.69 -15.09 7.12
CA LYS A 253 -26.99 -15.13 5.68
C LYS A 253 -27.50 -13.79 5.14
N LEU A 254 -26.80 -12.70 5.47
CA LEU A 254 -27.21 -11.35 5.07
C LEU A 254 -27.29 -11.20 3.54
N PRO A 255 -28.00 -10.20 3.01
CA PRO A 255 -28.11 -9.99 1.56
C PRO A 255 -26.73 -9.93 0.89
N GLY A 256 -26.52 -10.74 -0.14
CA GLY A 256 -25.24 -10.90 -0.83
C GLY A 256 -24.39 -12.09 -0.32
N PHE A 257 -24.65 -12.64 0.90
CA PHE A 257 -23.87 -13.71 1.52
C PHE A 257 -24.64 -15.05 1.66
N ARG A 258 -25.76 -15.23 0.95
CA ARG A 258 -26.63 -16.42 1.05
C ARG A 258 -26.16 -17.63 0.25
N TYR A 259 -25.21 -17.45 -0.67
CA TYR A 259 -24.75 -18.49 -1.60
C TYR A 259 -23.99 -19.60 -0.88
N GLN A 260 -24.16 -20.85 -1.32
CA GLN A 260 -23.50 -22.02 -0.72
C GLN A 260 -22.82 -22.87 -1.82
N MET A 261 -21.83 -23.63 -1.42
CA MET A 261 -21.21 -24.63 -2.27
C MET A 261 -22.04 -25.91 -2.23
N SER A 262 -22.43 -26.45 -3.39
CA SER A 262 -23.11 -27.74 -3.46
C SER A 262 -22.17 -28.89 -3.10
N GLU A 263 -22.71 -30.00 -2.57
CA GLU A 263 -21.91 -31.23 -2.29
C GLU A 263 -21.25 -31.73 -3.58
N ARG A 264 -21.91 -31.61 -4.72
CA ARG A 264 -21.36 -31.99 -6.02
C ARG A 264 -20.11 -31.15 -6.38
N ALA A 265 -20.14 -29.83 -6.18
CA ALA A 265 -18.97 -28.98 -6.41
C ALA A 265 -17.81 -29.39 -5.50
N ARG A 266 -18.10 -29.70 -4.23
CA ARG A 266 -17.11 -30.19 -3.28
C ARG A 266 -16.47 -31.50 -3.71
N GLU A 267 -17.27 -32.49 -4.14
CA GLU A 267 -16.77 -33.79 -4.61
C GLU A 267 -15.85 -33.64 -5.82
N LEU A 268 -16.21 -32.78 -6.78
CA LEU A 268 -15.38 -32.52 -7.95
C LEU A 268 -14.01 -31.91 -7.58
N ILE A 269 -14.01 -30.94 -6.67
CA ILE A 269 -12.78 -30.31 -6.18
C ILE A 269 -11.94 -31.34 -5.41
N LEU A 270 -12.56 -32.17 -4.57
CA LEU A 270 -11.88 -33.22 -3.82
C LEU A 270 -11.23 -34.23 -4.75
N LYS A 271 -11.95 -34.65 -5.80
CA LYS A 271 -11.43 -35.58 -6.80
C LYS A 271 -10.20 -35.02 -7.53
N ASP A 272 -10.24 -33.77 -7.96
CA ASP A 272 -9.11 -33.11 -8.61
C ASP A 272 -7.91 -32.98 -7.65
N TYR A 273 -8.16 -32.57 -6.41
CA TYR A 273 -7.11 -32.47 -5.38
C TYR A 273 -6.46 -33.84 -5.09
N THR A 274 -7.28 -34.88 -4.89
CA THR A 274 -6.77 -36.25 -4.61
C THR A 274 -5.93 -36.75 -5.78
N LYS A 275 -6.40 -36.51 -7.01
CA LYS A 275 -5.64 -36.89 -8.22
C LYS A 275 -4.27 -36.19 -8.26
N LYS A 276 -4.22 -34.87 -8.00
CA LYS A 276 -2.96 -34.09 -7.97
C LYS A 276 -1.99 -34.63 -6.91
N ILE A 277 -2.49 -34.98 -5.73
CA ILE A 277 -1.65 -35.56 -4.67
C ILE A 277 -1.13 -36.96 -5.04
N GLN A 278 -1.97 -37.81 -5.68
CA GLN A 278 -1.56 -39.15 -6.12
C GLN A 278 -0.55 -39.12 -7.28
N GLU A 279 -0.65 -38.13 -8.15
CA GLU A 279 0.27 -37.92 -9.27
C GLU A 279 1.55 -37.15 -8.86
N MET A 280 1.70 -36.81 -7.58
CA MET A 280 2.86 -36.06 -7.07
C MET A 280 4.11 -36.95 -7.14
N THR A 281 5.13 -36.46 -7.85
CA THR A 281 6.44 -37.10 -7.92
C THR A 281 7.29 -36.78 -6.69
N ASP A 282 8.31 -37.61 -6.41
CA ASP A 282 9.28 -37.33 -5.34
C ASP A 282 9.97 -35.99 -5.54
N GLN A 283 10.21 -35.58 -6.78
CA GLN A 283 10.76 -34.28 -7.12
C GLN A 283 9.83 -33.13 -6.69
N ASN A 284 8.53 -33.26 -6.97
CA ASN A 284 7.55 -32.24 -6.54
C ASN A 284 7.44 -32.18 -5.03
N PHE A 285 7.44 -33.34 -4.35
CA PHE A 285 7.44 -33.36 -2.89
C PHE A 285 8.68 -32.69 -2.30
N TYR A 286 9.86 -32.95 -2.85
CA TYR A 286 11.09 -32.27 -2.45
C TYR A 286 10.98 -30.75 -2.60
N VAL A 287 10.46 -30.26 -3.74
CA VAL A 287 10.25 -28.81 -3.96
C VAL A 287 9.33 -28.23 -2.89
N TYR A 288 8.24 -28.91 -2.54
CA TYR A 288 7.35 -28.45 -1.46
C TYR A 288 8.04 -28.39 -0.09
N VAL A 289 8.89 -29.35 0.23
CA VAL A 289 9.68 -29.33 1.48
C VAL A 289 10.61 -28.13 1.50
N VAL A 290 11.30 -27.84 0.40
CA VAL A 290 12.16 -26.65 0.28
C VAL A 290 11.33 -25.38 0.46
N GLN A 291 10.17 -25.27 -0.19
CA GLN A 291 9.30 -24.10 -0.07
C GLN A 291 8.80 -23.87 1.38
N VAL A 292 8.47 -24.95 2.10
CA VAL A 292 8.09 -24.86 3.53
C VAL A 292 9.26 -24.36 4.37
N ILE A 293 10.46 -24.91 4.16
CA ILE A 293 11.67 -24.46 4.88
C ILE A 293 11.93 -22.99 4.61
N VAL A 294 11.87 -22.56 3.35
CA VAL A 294 12.06 -21.15 2.96
C VAL A 294 11.01 -20.24 3.59
N PHE A 295 9.75 -20.68 3.66
CA PHE A 295 8.69 -19.92 4.35
C PHE A 295 8.98 -19.77 5.85
N VAL A 296 9.44 -20.84 6.52
CA VAL A 296 9.85 -20.77 7.93
C VAL A 296 11.04 -19.83 8.11
N LEU A 297 12.04 -19.91 7.23
CA LEU A 297 13.20 -18.99 7.25
C LEU A 297 12.75 -17.53 7.06
N LEU A 298 11.79 -17.26 6.17
CA LEU A 298 11.21 -15.92 6.00
C LEU A 298 10.65 -15.39 7.33
N VAL A 299 9.78 -16.17 7.99
CA VAL A 299 9.17 -15.76 9.27
C VAL A 299 10.24 -15.47 10.32
N PHE A 300 11.26 -16.33 10.44
CA PHE A 300 12.37 -16.09 11.36
C PHE A 300 13.19 -14.84 10.99
N ALA A 301 13.54 -14.66 9.71
CA ALA A 301 14.34 -13.53 9.27
C ALA A 301 13.63 -12.19 9.55
N LEU A 302 12.31 -12.13 9.36
CA LEU A 302 11.50 -10.96 9.67
C LEU A 302 11.37 -10.73 11.19
N ALA A 303 11.07 -11.79 11.95
CA ALA A 303 10.88 -11.68 13.41
C ALA A 303 12.15 -11.21 14.14
N PHE A 304 13.32 -11.68 13.70
CA PHE A 304 14.63 -11.31 14.30
C PHE A 304 15.30 -10.12 13.61
N HIS A 305 14.65 -9.50 12.62
CA HIS A 305 15.19 -8.35 11.89
C HIS A 305 16.64 -8.59 11.40
N VAL A 306 16.83 -9.73 10.72
CA VAL A 306 18.17 -10.18 10.27
C VAL A 306 18.77 -9.20 9.25
N ALA A 307 17.95 -8.59 8.42
CA ALA A 307 18.32 -7.58 7.43
C ALA A 307 17.08 -6.77 7.03
N GLU A 308 17.29 -5.74 6.21
CA GLU A 308 16.19 -5.03 5.54
C GLU A 308 15.33 -5.99 4.71
N VAL A 309 14.01 -5.76 4.73
CA VAL A 309 13.03 -6.71 4.17
C VAL A 309 13.29 -7.05 2.70
N GLY A 310 13.68 -6.05 1.90
CA GLY A 310 14.04 -6.30 0.49
C GLY A 310 15.26 -7.21 0.34
N LEU A 311 16.25 -7.11 1.23
CA LEU A 311 17.44 -7.99 1.24
C LEU A 311 17.09 -9.39 1.71
N ILE A 312 16.19 -9.54 2.66
CA ILE A 312 15.62 -10.85 3.04
C ILE A 312 14.98 -11.50 1.80
N GLY A 313 14.20 -10.75 1.01
CA GLY A 313 13.60 -11.22 -0.23
C GLY A 313 14.62 -11.77 -1.23
N ILE A 314 15.73 -11.04 -1.48
CA ILE A 314 16.83 -11.54 -2.35
C ILE A 314 17.41 -12.84 -1.79
N GLY A 315 17.71 -12.88 -0.48
CA GLY A 315 18.24 -14.07 0.17
C GLY A 315 17.36 -15.30 -0.01
N LEU A 316 16.04 -15.13 0.11
CA LEU A 316 15.06 -16.20 -0.09
C LEU A 316 14.99 -16.66 -1.55
N ILE A 317 15.03 -15.72 -2.51
CA ILE A 317 15.10 -16.07 -3.95
C ILE A 317 16.33 -16.96 -4.20
N ILE A 318 17.51 -16.55 -3.72
CA ILE A 318 18.75 -17.31 -3.88
C ILE A 318 18.61 -18.71 -3.28
N ILE A 319 18.12 -18.81 -2.03
CA ILE A 319 17.99 -20.09 -1.35
C ILE A 319 17.00 -21.00 -2.10
N VAL A 320 15.77 -20.51 -2.38
CA VAL A 320 14.76 -21.36 -3.00
C VAL A 320 15.17 -21.81 -4.39
N THR A 321 15.72 -20.93 -5.22
CA THR A 321 16.11 -21.27 -6.59
C THR A 321 17.31 -22.19 -6.64
N ALA A 322 18.31 -22.00 -5.77
CA ALA A 322 19.47 -22.89 -5.66
C ALA A 322 19.07 -24.32 -5.28
N PHE A 323 18.16 -24.49 -4.31
CA PHE A 323 17.75 -25.80 -3.84
C PHE A 323 16.65 -26.45 -4.69
N THR A 324 15.89 -25.68 -5.48
CA THR A 324 14.88 -26.24 -6.40
C THR A 324 15.40 -26.46 -7.83
N GLY A 325 16.62 -26.02 -8.12
CA GLY A 325 17.25 -26.14 -9.44
C GLY A 325 16.72 -25.15 -10.49
N LEU A 326 16.05 -24.08 -10.07
CA LEU A 326 15.56 -23.00 -10.94
C LEU A 326 16.71 -22.00 -11.21
N THR A 327 17.66 -22.39 -12.05
CA THR A 327 18.90 -21.62 -12.29
C THR A 327 18.90 -20.84 -13.61
N LYS A 328 17.85 -20.98 -14.42
CA LYS A 328 17.77 -20.27 -15.71
C LYS A 328 17.26 -18.85 -15.49
N GLU A 329 17.87 -17.90 -16.21
CA GLU A 329 17.47 -16.48 -16.20
C GLU A 329 15.98 -16.28 -16.49
N HIS A 330 15.43 -17.05 -17.43
CA HIS A 330 14.01 -17.01 -17.76
C HIS A 330 13.11 -17.32 -16.57
N ASP A 331 13.45 -18.34 -15.76
CA ASP A 331 12.64 -18.78 -14.62
C ASP A 331 12.66 -17.70 -13.52
N LEU A 332 13.79 -17.02 -13.34
CA LEU A 332 13.91 -15.87 -12.47
C LEU A 332 13.07 -14.69 -12.98
N GLY A 333 13.16 -14.37 -14.27
CA GLY A 333 12.43 -13.25 -14.89
C GLY A 333 10.93 -13.34 -14.70
N VAL A 334 10.34 -14.53 -14.78
CA VAL A 334 8.90 -14.76 -14.57
C VAL A 334 8.45 -14.32 -13.16
N ALA A 335 9.25 -14.54 -12.13
CA ALA A 335 8.92 -14.12 -10.77
C ALA A 335 8.79 -12.59 -10.64
N PHE A 336 9.62 -11.83 -11.37
CA PHE A 336 9.59 -10.37 -11.36
C PHE A 336 8.45 -9.77 -12.21
N THR A 337 7.85 -10.53 -13.11
CA THR A 337 6.78 -10.06 -14.02
C THR A 337 5.60 -9.46 -13.25
N ASN A 338 5.27 -9.98 -12.07
CA ASN A 338 4.16 -9.48 -11.25
C ASN A 338 4.54 -8.27 -10.39
N ALA A 339 5.79 -8.17 -9.94
CA ALA A 339 6.27 -7.11 -9.07
C ALA A 339 6.59 -5.81 -9.83
N MET A 340 7.22 -5.92 -11.02
CA MET A 340 7.75 -4.77 -11.75
C MET A 340 6.71 -3.73 -12.18
N PRO A 341 5.52 -4.07 -12.72
CA PRO A 341 4.54 -3.06 -13.11
C PRO A 341 4.11 -2.18 -11.96
N PHE A 342 3.93 -2.76 -10.76
CA PHE A 342 3.55 -2.02 -9.57
C PHE A 342 4.73 -1.18 -9.03
N ALA A 343 5.95 -1.73 -9.01
CA ALA A 343 7.14 -0.97 -8.64
C ALA A 343 7.36 0.25 -9.54
N MET A 344 7.17 0.10 -10.86
CA MET A 344 7.23 1.22 -11.81
C MET A 344 6.16 2.27 -11.54
N LEU A 345 4.93 1.85 -11.20
CA LEU A 345 3.86 2.77 -10.84
C LEU A 345 4.20 3.57 -9.57
N ILE A 346 4.82 2.94 -8.58
CA ILE A 346 5.28 3.64 -7.37
C ILE A 346 6.37 4.68 -7.68
N VAL A 347 7.26 4.41 -8.63
CA VAL A 347 8.25 5.43 -9.07
C VAL A 347 7.56 6.64 -9.72
N VAL A 348 6.55 6.41 -10.57
CA VAL A 348 5.72 7.50 -11.12
C VAL A 348 5.03 8.29 -10.01
N PHE A 349 4.56 7.58 -9.01
CA PHE A 349 3.96 8.15 -7.83
C PHE A 349 4.93 9.07 -7.06
N PHE A 350 6.20 8.70 -6.90
CA PHE A 350 7.21 9.58 -6.27
C PHE A 350 7.43 10.87 -7.07
N ALA A 351 7.26 10.85 -8.39
CA ALA A 351 7.28 12.08 -9.18
C ALA A 351 6.10 13.00 -8.86
N ILE A 352 4.91 12.46 -8.61
CA ILE A 352 3.74 13.25 -8.15
C ILE A 352 3.94 13.72 -6.69
N LEU A 353 4.57 12.91 -5.83
CA LEU A 353 4.97 13.36 -4.49
C LEU A 353 5.91 14.56 -4.56
N GLY A 354 6.85 14.59 -5.52
CA GLY A 354 7.68 15.74 -5.75
C GLY A 354 6.87 17.01 -6.03
N VAL A 355 5.73 16.92 -6.76
CA VAL A 355 4.80 18.05 -6.95
C VAL A 355 4.14 18.43 -5.63
N VAL A 356 3.65 17.45 -4.86
CA VAL A 356 3.01 17.70 -3.55
C VAL A 356 3.96 18.42 -2.60
N HIS A 357 5.22 18.00 -2.59
CA HIS A 357 6.27 18.58 -1.75
C HIS A 357 6.62 20.01 -2.19
N GLU A 358 7.01 20.21 -3.45
CA GLU A 358 7.42 21.52 -3.97
C GLU A 358 6.31 22.59 -3.85
N GLN A 359 5.07 22.19 -4.09
CA GLN A 359 3.93 23.11 -4.03
C GLN A 359 3.25 23.14 -2.64
N HIS A 360 3.79 22.45 -1.63
CA HIS A 360 3.25 22.38 -0.26
C HIS A 360 1.74 22.09 -0.21
N LEU A 361 1.23 21.19 -1.07
CA LEU A 361 -0.20 21.03 -1.30
C LEU A 361 -0.96 20.59 -0.05
N VAL A 362 -0.39 19.75 0.80
CA VAL A 362 -1.07 19.15 1.95
C VAL A 362 -0.86 19.96 3.23
N ALA A 363 0.07 20.93 3.23
CA ALA A 363 0.32 21.77 4.39
C ALA A 363 -0.95 22.45 4.98
N PRO A 364 -1.94 22.92 4.18
CA PRO A 364 -3.18 23.46 4.75
C PRO A 364 -4.04 22.42 5.48
N LEU A 365 -4.09 21.16 4.97
CA LEU A 365 -4.84 20.07 5.62
C LEU A 365 -4.14 19.61 6.90
N ALA A 366 -2.82 19.45 6.85
CA ALA A 366 -2.01 19.15 8.01
C ALA A 366 -2.12 20.28 9.04
N GLY A 367 -2.01 21.54 8.61
CA GLY A 367 -2.21 22.70 9.44
C GLY A 367 -3.56 22.69 10.16
N TRP A 368 -4.64 22.33 9.46
CA TRP A 368 -5.96 22.18 10.08
C TRP A 368 -5.97 21.06 11.14
N VAL A 369 -5.38 19.90 10.87
CA VAL A 369 -5.26 18.80 11.85
C VAL A 369 -4.44 19.27 13.06
N PHE A 370 -3.37 20.03 12.86
CA PHE A 370 -2.53 20.56 13.94
C PHE A 370 -3.15 21.73 14.72
N THR A 371 -4.34 22.24 14.33
CA THR A 371 -5.12 23.15 15.20
C THR A 371 -5.76 22.44 16.38
N PHE A 372 -5.92 21.13 16.30
CA PHE A 372 -6.40 20.29 17.40
C PHE A 372 -5.21 19.81 18.25
N SER A 373 -5.48 19.36 19.46
CA SER A 373 -4.49 18.79 20.36
C SER A 373 -5.00 17.50 21.01
N GLY A 374 -4.07 16.63 21.43
CA GLY A 374 -4.37 15.39 22.12
C GLY A 374 -5.30 14.46 21.31
N LYS A 375 -6.29 13.86 21.97
CA LYS A 375 -7.19 12.88 21.35
C LYS A 375 -8.01 13.44 20.18
N ALA A 376 -8.37 14.72 20.21
CA ALA A 376 -9.10 15.37 19.12
C ALA A 376 -8.25 15.42 17.83
N GLN A 377 -6.96 15.70 17.96
CA GLN A 377 -6.01 15.70 16.86
C GLN A 377 -5.86 14.30 16.25
N LEU A 378 -5.68 13.26 17.08
CA LEU A 378 -5.55 11.89 16.62
C LEU A 378 -6.80 11.43 15.84
N ILE A 379 -7.99 11.73 16.35
CA ILE A 379 -9.27 11.42 15.69
C ILE A 379 -9.43 12.22 14.39
N ALA A 380 -9.11 13.52 14.38
CA ALA A 380 -9.15 14.34 13.18
C ALA A 380 -8.22 13.78 12.09
N LEU A 381 -6.98 13.42 12.45
CA LEU A 381 -6.00 12.81 11.55
C LEU A 381 -6.50 11.46 11.00
N TYR A 382 -7.06 10.60 11.86
CA TYR A 382 -7.60 9.30 11.46
C TYR A 382 -8.68 9.42 10.39
N PHE A 383 -9.68 10.29 10.61
CA PHE A 383 -10.77 10.47 9.65
C PHE A 383 -10.35 11.24 8.40
N THR A 384 -9.41 12.19 8.50
CA THR A 384 -8.86 12.89 7.33
C THR A 384 -8.15 11.91 6.41
N ASN A 385 -7.24 11.10 6.95
CA ASN A 385 -6.56 10.05 6.19
C ASN A 385 -7.53 9.06 5.60
N GLY A 386 -8.50 8.59 6.40
CA GLY A 386 -9.51 7.64 5.95
C GLY A 386 -10.36 8.16 4.82
N THR A 387 -10.81 9.41 4.89
CA THR A 387 -11.63 10.03 3.85
C THR A 387 -10.87 10.18 2.53
N LEU A 388 -9.61 10.59 2.60
CA LEU A 388 -8.77 10.71 1.41
C LEU A 388 -8.44 9.34 0.82
N SER A 389 -8.18 8.33 1.66
CA SER A 389 -7.89 6.96 1.22
C SER A 389 -9.09 6.26 0.56
N PHE A 390 -10.33 6.71 0.74
CA PHE A 390 -11.46 6.19 -0.07
C PHE A 390 -11.33 6.47 -1.55
N THR A 391 -10.70 7.56 -1.92
CA THR A 391 -10.60 8.04 -3.30
C THR A 391 -9.25 7.73 -3.93
N SER A 392 -8.23 7.53 -3.11
CA SER A 392 -6.85 7.33 -3.53
C SER A 392 -6.25 6.08 -2.90
N ASP A 393 -5.12 5.61 -3.44
CA ASP A 393 -4.34 4.51 -2.89
C ASP A 393 -3.84 4.83 -1.47
N ASN A 394 -3.86 3.83 -0.57
CA ASN A 394 -3.46 3.99 0.82
C ASN A 394 -1.96 4.34 0.98
N VAL A 395 -1.10 3.83 0.11
CA VAL A 395 0.35 4.13 0.12
C VAL A 395 0.57 5.62 -0.10
N PHE A 396 -0.18 6.20 -1.05
CA PHE A 396 -0.11 7.62 -1.38
C PHE A 396 -0.45 8.51 -0.18
N ILE A 397 -1.61 8.30 0.39
CA ILE A 397 -2.08 9.14 1.50
C ILE A 397 -1.18 8.97 2.74
N ALA A 398 -0.75 7.73 3.03
CA ALA A 398 0.17 7.47 4.13
C ALA A 398 1.49 8.25 3.98
N THR A 399 2.06 8.23 2.77
CA THR A 399 3.34 8.92 2.50
C THR A 399 3.22 10.42 2.71
N ILE A 400 2.16 11.02 2.19
CA ILE A 400 1.92 12.44 2.36
C ILE A 400 1.83 12.81 3.84
N PHE A 401 0.95 12.13 4.59
CA PHE A 401 0.71 12.51 5.97
C PHE A 401 1.86 12.17 6.91
N ILE A 402 2.59 11.09 6.68
CA ILE A 402 3.76 10.80 7.52
C ILE A 402 4.89 11.82 7.28
N ASN A 403 5.05 12.32 6.05
CA ASN A 403 5.99 13.40 5.75
C ASN A 403 5.59 14.72 6.44
N GLU A 404 4.31 15.07 6.42
CA GLU A 404 3.81 16.26 7.10
C GLU A 404 3.96 16.17 8.63
N VAL A 405 3.68 15.00 9.21
CA VAL A 405 3.86 14.75 10.65
C VAL A 405 5.35 14.85 11.03
N GLU A 406 6.25 14.28 10.22
CA GLU A 406 7.71 14.38 10.41
C GLU A 406 8.18 15.83 10.28
N THR A 407 7.69 16.57 9.29
CA THR A 407 8.01 17.98 9.08
C THR A 407 7.56 18.83 10.27
N ALA A 408 6.36 18.60 10.78
CA ALA A 408 5.86 19.32 11.95
C ALA A 408 6.69 19.02 13.20
N TYR A 409 7.03 17.74 13.44
CA TYR A 409 7.88 17.30 14.55
C TYR A 409 9.27 17.92 14.47
N THR A 410 9.92 17.81 13.31
CA THR A 410 11.27 18.32 13.09
C THR A 410 11.33 19.85 13.17
N SER A 411 10.30 20.55 12.64
CA SER A 411 10.20 22.01 12.76
C SER A 411 10.09 22.47 14.21
N GLY A 412 9.39 21.71 15.07
CA GLY A 412 9.35 21.95 16.51
C GLY A 412 10.72 21.79 17.17
N ILE A 413 11.50 20.78 16.79
CA ILE A 413 12.88 20.59 17.25
C ILE A 413 13.78 21.74 16.78
N ILE A 414 13.68 22.14 15.51
CA ILE A 414 14.43 23.29 14.98
C ILE A 414 14.09 24.56 15.77
N SER A 415 12.83 24.77 16.12
CA SER A 415 12.41 25.90 16.96
C SER A 415 13.12 25.88 18.32
N GLN A 416 13.27 24.71 18.94
CA GLN A 416 14.02 24.54 20.18
C GLN A 416 15.54 24.80 19.98
N VAL A 417 16.12 24.31 18.88
CA VAL A 417 17.52 24.57 18.51
C VAL A 417 17.76 26.08 18.42
N ILE A 418 16.94 26.81 17.68
CA ILE A 418 17.06 28.26 17.51
C ILE A 418 16.94 29.00 18.85
N SER A 419 16.07 28.53 19.73
CA SER A 419 15.85 29.17 21.04
C SER A 419 16.99 28.91 22.04
N ASN A 420 17.74 27.83 21.88
CA ASN A 420 18.74 27.36 22.88
C ASN A 420 20.20 27.42 22.39
N ILE A 421 20.42 27.56 21.08
CA ILE A 421 21.76 27.65 20.49
C ILE A 421 21.96 29.04 19.87
N ASN A 422 23.09 29.68 20.18
CA ASN A 422 23.52 30.85 19.44
C ASN A 422 24.14 30.43 18.09
N LEU A 423 23.33 30.44 17.04
CA LEU A 423 23.73 29.99 15.70
C LEU A 423 24.82 30.89 15.08
N GLU A 424 24.81 32.20 15.35
CA GLU A 424 25.87 33.11 14.87
C GLU A 424 27.23 32.76 15.48
N SER A 425 27.28 32.49 16.79
CA SER A 425 28.48 32.07 17.48
C SER A 425 28.96 30.68 17.01
N ALA A 426 28.04 29.74 16.80
CA ALA A 426 28.34 28.42 16.27
C ALA A 426 28.91 28.51 14.84
N TYR A 427 28.36 29.39 14.01
CA TYR A 427 28.86 29.64 12.66
C TYR A 427 30.23 30.27 12.67
N ALA A 428 30.46 31.31 13.49
CA ALA A 428 31.75 31.96 13.62
C ALA A 428 32.86 31.00 14.07
N ASN A 429 32.51 29.97 14.86
CA ASN A 429 33.41 28.93 15.31
C ASN A 429 33.55 27.73 14.35
N GLY A 430 32.80 27.72 13.22
CA GLY A 430 32.82 26.64 12.24
C GLY A 430 32.25 25.30 12.75
N ASN A 431 31.36 25.31 13.74
CA ASN A 431 30.88 24.11 14.43
C ASN A 431 29.31 23.98 14.44
N VAL A 432 28.61 24.63 13.51
CA VAL A 432 27.14 24.58 13.42
C VAL A 432 26.60 23.14 13.43
N PRO A 433 27.11 22.21 12.59
CA PRO A 433 26.59 20.84 12.59
C PRO A 433 26.75 20.13 13.93
N GLN A 434 27.93 20.30 14.58
CA GLN A 434 28.21 19.67 15.87
C GLN A 434 27.36 20.26 17.01
N ALA A 435 27.17 21.56 17.03
CA ALA A 435 26.32 22.22 18.04
C ALA A 435 24.86 21.77 17.94
N ILE A 436 24.31 21.70 16.72
CA ILE A 436 22.95 21.21 16.47
C ILE A 436 22.85 19.73 16.85
N ALA A 437 23.77 18.88 16.40
CA ALA A 437 23.75 17.46 16.71
C ALA A 437 23.84 17.20 18.22
N GLN A 438 24.70 17.90 18.94
CA GLN A 438 24.83 17.79 20.39
C GLN A 438 23.54 18.21 21.10
N TYR A 439 22.92 19.29 20.66
CA TYR A 439 21.65 19.73 21.25
C TYR A 439 20.53 18.74 21.00
N ILE A 440 20.34 18.27 19.75
CA ILE A 440 19.34 17.25 19.42
C ILE A 440 19.51 16.01 20.27
N SER A 441 20.76 15.52 20.43
CA SER A 441 21.07 14.36 21.26
C SER A 441 20.79 14.60 22.77
N SER A 442 20.66 15.84 23.20
CA SER A 442 20.32 16.19 24.58
C SER A 442 18.80 16.27 24.84
N ILE A 443 17.99 16.30 23.80
CA ILE A 443 16.53 16.34 23.93
C ILE A 443 16.03 14.96 24.39
N PRO A 444 15.31 14.88 25.51
CA PRO A 444 14.71 13.64 25.96
C PRO A 444 13.71 13.12 24.93
N ASP A 445 13.74 11.79 24.71
CA ASP A 445 12.78 11.10 23.82
C ASP A 445 12.76 11.61 22.37
N VAL A 446 13.90 12.09 21.86
CA VAL A 446 14.01 12.50 20.45
C VAL A 446 13.91 11.26 19.52
N ARG A 447 13.12 11.37 18.46
CA ARG A 447 12.86 10.27 17.50
C ARG A 447 13.46 10.49 16.12
N ILE A 448 14.27 11.53 15.96
CA ILE A 448 15.05 11.79 14.73
C ILE A 448 16.54 11.82 15.06
N THR A 449 17.34 11.48 14.08
CA THR A 449 18.79 11.55 14.16
C THR A 449 19.30 12.90 13.62
N PRO A 450 20.49 13.36 14.02
CA PRO A 450 21.07 14.61 13.52
C PRO A 450 21.31 14.65 12.01
N ASP A 451 21.37 13.49 11.34
CA ASP A 451 21.52 13.29 9.91
C ASP A 451 20.16 13.23 9.16
N ASN A 452 19.05 13.47 9.86
CA ASN A 452 17.73 13.63 9.22
C ASN A 452 17.79 14.67 8.12
N VAL A 453 17.15 14.40 6.98
CA VAL A 453 17.20 15.23 5.77
C VAL A 453 16.77 16.68 6.06
N ILE A 454 15.71 16.89 6.85
CA ILE A 454 15.20 18.23 7.19
C ILE A 454 16.22 18.97 8.09
N ILE A 455 16.86 18.28 9.04
CA ILE A 455 17.91 18.86 9.89
C ILE A 455 19.14 19.21 9.06
N THR A 456 19.56 18.34 8.17
CA THR A 456 20.68 18.56 7.25
C THR A 456 20.42 19.78 6.35
N GLN A 457 19.21 19.89 5.81
CA GLN A 457 18.79 21.06 5.02
C GLN A 457 18.86 22.33 5.88
N PHE A 458 18.33 22.30 7.09
CA PHE A 458 18.38 23.45 8.01
C PHE A 458 19.82 23.87 8.32
N ILE A 459 20.76 22.93 8.53
CA ILE A 459 22.19 23.23 8.73
C ILE A 459 22.75 23.97 7.52
N ASN A 460 22.47 23.52 6.30
CA ASN A 460 22.92 24.15 5.07
C ASN A 460 22.30 25.56 4.89
N ASP A 461 21.03 25.69 5.25
CA ASP A 461 20.33 26.98 5.20
C ASP A 461 20.93 27.98 6.22
N VAL A 462 21.31 27.53 7.42
CA VAL A 462 22.04 28.36 8.41
C VAL A 462 23.37 28.84 7.85
N ASP A 463 24.17 27.96 7.26
CA ASP A 463 25.45 28.34 6.64
C ASP A 463 25.26 29.42 5.55
N THR A 464 24.27 29.21 4.68
CA THR A 464 23.91 30.14 3.60
C THR A 464 23.39 31.48 4.15
N ALA A 465 22.52 31.43 5.14
CA ALA A 465 21.90 32.61 5.75
C ALA A 465 22.92 33.45 6.53
N CYS A 466 23.87 32.81 7.23
CA CYS A 466 24.97 33.50 7.89
C CYS A 466 25.89 34.20 6.89
N LYS A 467 26.23 33.55 5.76
CA LYS A 467 27.03 34.16 4.67
C LYS A 467 26.34 35.39 4.08
N ASN A 468 25.03 35.34 3.95
CA ASN A 468 24.23 36.40 3.33
C ASN A 468 23.69 37.44 4.32
N GLY A 469 23.89 37.28 5.64
CA GLY A 469 23.34 38.17 6.67
C GLY A 469 21.81 38.07 6.85
N THR A 470 21.20 36.96 6.44
CA THR A 470 19.73 36.71 6.46
C THR A 470 19.31 35.70 7.54
N LEU A 471 20.12 35.49 8.56
CA LEU A 471 19.85 34.50 9.60
C LEU A 471 18.54 34.77 10.35
N ASN A 472 18.22 36.07 10.59
CA ASN A 472 16.96 36.46 11.23
C ASN A 472 15.74 36.08 10.41
N ASP A 473 15.80 36.16 9.09
CA ASP A 473 14.70 35.77 8.20
C ASP A 473 14.54 34.24 8.19
N LEU A 474 15.64 33.47 8.24
CA LEU A 474 15.60 32.02 8.35
C LEU A 474 14.99 31.61 9.69
N THR A 475 15.46 32.15 10.81
CA THR A 475 14.98 31.78 12.15
C THR A 475 13.52 32.16 12.35
N ALA A 476 13.07 33.27 11.79
CA ALA A 476 11.66 33.72 11.87
C ALA A 476 10.68 32.68 11.28
N ARG A 477 11.10 31.85 10.33
CA ARG A 477 10.26 30.77 9.75
C ARG A 477 9.93 29.67 10.75
N TYR A 478 10.77 29.45 11.75
CA TYR A 478 10.66 28.36 12.72
C TYR A 478 10.25 28.83 14.13
N VAL A 479 10.35 30.13 14.43
CA VAL A 479 9.95 30.67 15.73
C VAL A 479 8.45 30.45 15.96
N GLY A 480 8.12 29.92 17.14
CA GLY A 480 6.73 29.67 17.56
C GLY A 480 6.08 28.44 16.93
N LYS A 481 6.83 27.57 16.26
CA LYS A 481 6.30 26.25 15.82
C LYS A 481 5.98 25.39 17.03
N THR A 482 4.85 24.69 16.96
CA THR A 482 4.40 23.78 18.02
C THR A 482 5.42 22.67 18.21
N VAL A 483 5.86 22.48 19.46
CA VAL A 483 6.76 21.38 19.82
C VAL A 483 5.91 20.14 20.06
N ILE A 484 6.12 19.11 19.26
CA ILE A 484 5.51 17.79 19.40
C ILE A 484 6.51 16.93 20.17
N SER A 485 6.05 16.16 21.17
CA SER A 485 6.92 15.20 21.88
C SER A 485 7.20 13.96 21.03
N GLY A 486 8.25 13.20 21.34
CA GLY A 486 8.54 11.94 20.66
C GLY A 486 7.40 10.93 20.79
N GLU A 487 6.76 10.85 21.95
CA GLU A 487 5.58 10.00 22.18
C GLU A 487 4.39 10.43 21.32
N GLU A 488 4.13 11.74 21.20
CA GLU A 488 3.05 12.25 20.36
C GLU A 488 3.31 12.02 18.87
N PHE A 489 4.57 12.15 18.44
CA PHE A 489 5.01 11.81 17.08
C PHE A 489 4.75 10.33 16.75
N GLU A 490 5.06 9.40 17.68
CA GLU A 490 4.75 7.98 17.51
C GLU A 490 3.25 7.73 17.41
N LYS A 491 2.43 8.35 18.27
CA LYS A 491 0.97 8.24 18.21
C LYS A 491 0.41 8.73 16.88
N LEU A 492 0.89 9.87 16.39
CA LEU A 492 0.49 10.39 15.08
C LEU A 492 0.87 9.45 13.95
N ALA A 493 2.07 8.85 13.97
CA ALA A 493 2.51 7.87 12.98
C ALA A 493 1.62 6.60 12.98
N VAL A 494 1.27 6.08 14.17
CA VAL A 494 0.31 4.97 14.30
C VAL A 494 -1.05 5.35 13.70
N VAL A 495 -1.53 6.55 13.98
CA VAL A 495 -2.82 7.02 13.46
C VAL A 495 -2.80 7.22 11.95
N VAL A 496 -1.71 7.71 11.37
CA VAL A 496 -1.53 7.76 9.91
C VAL A 496 -1.68 6.35 9.33
N ASN A 497 -0.97 5.37 9.89
CA ASN A 497 -1.05 3.99 9.43
C ASN A 497 -2.47 3.42 9.50
N MET A 498 -3.12 3.56 10.65
CA MET A 498 -4.46 3.00 10.85
C MET A 498 -5.52 3.72 10.03
N GLY A 499 -5.42 5.05 9.92
CA GLY A 499 -6.35 5.87 9.13
C GLY A 499 -6.27 5.59 7.63
N THR A 500 -5.10 5.31 7.11
CA THR A 500 -4.92 5.00 5.68
C THR A 500 -5.29 3.56 5.32
N ASN A 501 -5.17 2.60 6.23
CA ASN A 501 -5.44 1.19 5.95
C ASN A 501 -6.90 0.78 6.24
N ILE A 502 -7.43 1.09 7.44
CA ILE A 502 -8.72 0.55 7.87
C ILE A 502 -9.88 1.13 7.06
N PRO A 503 -10.08 2.47 6.98
CA PRO A 503 -11.17 3.02 6.19
C PRO A 503 -11.03 2.77 4.69
N ALA A 504 -9.80 2.71 4.17
CA ALA A 504 -9.49 2.52 2.75
C ALA A 504 -10.13 1.27 2.13
N MET A 505 -10.39 0.22 2.91
CA MET A 505 -11.03 -1.00 2.42
C MET A 505 -12.49 -0.80 1.95
N ALA A 506 -13.06 0.40 2.10
CA ALA A 506 -14.38 0.71 1.56
C ALA A 506 -14.42 0.58 0.04
N THR A 507 -13.37 0.99 -0.64
CA THR A 507 -13.35 1.06 -2.10
C THR A 507 -12.18 0.29 -2.70
N PRO A 508 -12.34 -0.24 -3.92
CA PRO A 508 -11.22 -0.85 -4.63
C PRO A 508 -10.03 0.08 -4.87
N ASN A 509 -10.28 1.38 -5.02
CA ASN A 509 -9.21 2.36 -5.24
C ASN A 509 -8.40 2.66 -3.96
N GLY A 510 -9.08 2.57 -2.81
CA GLY A 510 -8.44 2.85 -1.52
C GLY A 510 -7.45 1.77 -1.09
N HIS A 511 -7.53 0.56 -1.67
CA HIS A 511 -6.68 -0.54 -1.25
C HIS A 511 -6.21 -1.40 -2.42
N ALA A 512 -4.90 -1.49 -2.60
CA ALA A 512 -4.28 -2.19 -3.73
C ALA A 512 -4.77 -3.66 -3.87
N ALA A 513 -4.97 -4.38 -2.77
CA ALA A 513 -5.46 -5.77 -2.76
C ALA A 513 -6.87 -5.90 -3.36
N LEU A 514 -7.78 -4.96 -3.08
CA LEU A 514 -9.13 -4.93 -3.64
C LEU A 514 -9.11 -4.54 -5.12
N LEU A 515 -8.27 -3.57 -5.49
CA LEU A 515 -8.10 -3.17 -6.88
C LEU A 515 -7.54 -4.34 -7.71
N PHE A 516 -6.55 -5.05 -7.18
CA PHE A 516 -5.95 -6.20 -7.83
C PHE A 516 -6.98 -7.33 -8.04
N LEU A 517 -7.81 -7.63 -7.03
CA LEU A 517 -8.91 -8.58 -7.19
C LEU A 517 -9.88 -8.12 -8.29
N LEU A 518 -10.28 -6.87 -8.30
CA LEU A 518 -11.25 -6.32 -9.25
C LEU A 518 -10.72 -6.32 -10.70
N THR A 519 -9.42 -6.14 -10.89
CA THR A 519 -8.76 -6.14 -12.21
C THR A 519 -8.38 -7.55 -12.69
N SER A 520 -8.52 -8.57 -11.83
CA SER A 520 -8.18 -9.94 -12.15
C SER A 520 -9.13 -10.58 -13.18
N ALA A 521 -8.66 -11.60 -13.89
CA ALA A 521 -9.48 -12.40 -14.80
C ALA A 521 -10.66 -13.11 -14.08
N LEU A 522 -10.59 -13.29 -12.76
CA LEU A 522 -11.63 -13.92 -11.96
C LEU A 522 -12.84 -13.01 -11.75
N ALA A 523 -12.64 -11.70 -11.59
CA ALA A 523 -13.71 -10.75 -11.26
C ALA A 523 -14.90 -10.79 -12.25
N PRO A 524 -14.72 -10.72 -13.58
CA PRO A 524 -15.84 -10.81 -14.52
C PRO A 524 -16.53 -12.18 -14.49
N LEU A 525 -15.80 -13.28 -14.26
CA LEU A 525 -16.36 -14.63 -14.15
C LEU A 525 -17.31 -14.76 -12.96
N LEU A 526 -16.97 -14.13 -11.84
CA LEU A 526 -17.78 -14.09 -10.62
C LEU A 526 -18.80 -12.93 -10.62
N LYS A 527 -18.90 -12.16 -11.70
CA LYS A 527 -19.72 -10.96 -11.80
C LYS A 527 -19.42 -9.93 -10.69
N LEU A 528 -18.15 -9.82 -10.30
CA LEU A 528 -17.70 -8.89 -9.27
C LEU A 528 -17.41 -7.53 -9.92
N SER A 529 -18.30 -6.58 -9.74
CA SER A 529 -18.15 -5.20 -10.20
C SER A 529 -17.63 -4.30 -9.06
N TYR A 530 -17.17 -3.09 -9.41
CA TYR A 530 -16.74 -2.08 -8.44
C TYR A 530 -17.78 -1.85 -7.34
N PHE A 531 -19.03 -1.57 -7.74
CA PHE A 531 -20.11 -1.29 -6.81
C PHE A 531 -20.51 -2.51 -5.97
N GLN A 532 -20.39 -3.71 -6.53
CA GLN A 532 -20.65 -4.93 -5.79
C GLN A 532 -19.55 -5.20 -4.76
N MET A 533 -18.30 -4.97 -5.10
CA MET A 533 -17.19 -5.06 -4.15
C MET A 533 -17.38 -4.07 -3.00
N PHE A 534 -17.65 -2.80 -3.31
CA PHE A 534 -17.99 -1.77 -2.32
C PHE A 534 -19.09 -2.23 -1.35
N LYS A 535 -20.21 -2.80 -1.87
CA LYS A 535 -21.28 -3.31 -1.01
C LYS A 535 -20.87 -4.44 -0.09
N LEU A 536 -19.98 -5.33 -0.56
CA LEU A 536 -19.53 -6.49 0.20
C LEU A 536 -18.48 -6.11 1.26
N THR A 537 -17.67 -5.09 1.01
CA THR A 537 -16.64 -4.61 1.96
C THR A 537 -17.17 -3.58 2.95
N LEU A 538 -18.24 -2.85 2.61
CA LEU A 538 -18.79 -1.76 3.44
C LEU A 538 -19.10 -2.14 4.89
N PRO A 539 -19.72 -3.30 5.22
CA PRO A 539 -19.94 -3.71 6.60
C PRO A 539 -18.65 -3.82 7.42
N TYR A 540 -17.59 -4.34 6.80
CA TYR A 540 -16.27 -4.43 7.42
C TYR A 540 -15.69 -3.03 7.68
N THR A 541 -15.73 -2.19 6.65
CA THR A 541 -15.21 -0.83 6.75
C THR A 541 -15.87 -0.07 7.89
N ILE A 542 -17.21 -0.08 7.97
CA ILE A 542 -17.95 0.63 9.02
C ILE A 542 -17.55 0.12 10.41
N ALA A 543 -17.60 -1.20 10.62
CA ALA A 543 -17.32 -1.78 11.92
C ALA A 543 -15.86 -1.54 12.36
N MET A 544 -14.91 -1.78 11.46
CA MET A 544 -13.48 -1.63 11.77
C MET A 544 -13.09 -0.16 11.93
N THR A 545 -13.64 0.76 11.11
CA THR A 545 -13.37 2.20 11.24
C THR A 545 -13.89 2.76 12.56
N ILE A 546 -15.10 2.38 12.98
CA ILE A 546 -15.64 2.80 14.28
C ILE A 546 -14.81 2.20 15.42
N THR A 547 -14.48 0.91 15.35
CA THR A 547 -13.67 0.25 16.37
C THR A 547 -12.26 0.85 16.44
N GLY A 548 -11.65 1.16 15.28
CA GLY A 548 -10.36 1.84 15.21
C GLY A 548 -10.39 3.23 15.85
N ALA A 549 -11.40 4.04 15.55
CA ALA A 549 -11.59 5.35 16.16
C ALA A 549 -11.78 5.27 17.69
N LEU A 550 -12.59 4.31 18.16
CA LEU A 550 -12.75 4.05 19.61
C LEU A 550 -11.45 3.60 20.25
N ALA A 551 -10.70 2.70 19.58
CA ALA A 551 -9.42 2.22 20.08
C ALA A 551 -8.39 3.37 20.18
N ILE A 552 -8.31 4.25 19.18
CA ILE A 552 -7.48 5.48 19.24
C ILE A 552 -7.89 6.32 20.46
N TYR A 553 -9.17 6.55 20.65
CA TYR A 553 -9.65 7.38 21.76
C TYR A 553 -9.32 6.81 23.14
N PHE A 554 -9.36 5.48 23.31
CA PHE A 554 -9.18 4.85 24.63
C PHE A 554 -7.73 4.45 24.91
N PHE A 555 -6.94 4.09 23.90
CA PHE A 555 -5.61 3.49 24.07
C PHE A 555 -4.44 4.40 23.69
N LEU A 556 -4.64 5.45 22.87
CA LEU A 556 -3.64 6.47 22.60
C LEU A 556 -3.94 7.78 23.34
#